data_a1d6482f453fecf106f55548ed79d6e0
#
_entry.id   a1d6482f453fecf106f55548ed79d6e0
#
_cell.length_a   1.000
_cell.length_b   1.000
_cell.length_c   1.000
_cell.angle_alpha   90.00
_cell.angle_beta   90.00
_cell.angle_gamma   90.00
#
_symmetry.space_group_name_H-M   'P 1'
#
loop_
_entity.id
_entity.type
_entity.pdbx_description
1 polymer ?
#
loop_
_entity_poly.entity_id
_entity_poly.type
_entity_poly.pdbx_seq_one_letter_code
_entity_poly.pdbx_strand_id
1 'polypeptide(L)'
;MTLFNPLNSKKRSQQLKQLLDSEKLVILPGCYDALSAKLIEKAGIKAGFMSGFCVSSTRLGMPDTGLISYTEMQDQVRNICNITSIPILFDGDTGWGNAGNVYRTVRGYADAGAAAIMIEDQKWPKKCGHTKGKDVVELDEAKARIKAAADASKLNGDKDILICSHQEA
;
A
#
# COMPACT_ATOMS: atom_id res chain seq x y z
N MET A 1 -7.93 21.12 17.85
CA MET A 1 -8.18 19.99 16.95
C MET A 1 -7.26 20.17 15.74
N THR A 2 -6.16 19.47 15.67
CA THR A 2 -5.25 19.51 14.51
C THR A 2 -5.94 18.84 13.35
N LEU A 3 -6.19 19.58 12.28
CA LEU A 3 -6.86 19.08 11.05
C LEU A 3 -5.99 18.09 10.27
N PHE A 4 -4.68 18.07 10.52
CA PHE A 4 -3.73 17.18 9.86
C PHE A 4 -2.94 16.38 10.89
N ASN A 5 -2.71 15.11 10.64
CA ASN A 5 -1.92 14.24 11.50
C ASN A 5 -0.54 14.02 10.90
N PRO A 6 0.52 14.65 11.45
CA PRO A 6 1.86 14.61 10.89
C PRO A 6 2.66 13.32 11.20
N LEU A 7 1.98 12.21 11.54
CA LEU A 7 2.71 10.97 11.77
C LEU A 7 3.44 10.55 10.49
N ASN A 8 4.75 10.35 10.62
CA ASN A 8 5.57 9.84 9.53
C ASN A 8 5.39 8.33 9.34
N SER A 9 5.84 7.81 8.20
CA SER A 9 5.73 6.39 7.85
C SER A 9 6.39 5.47 8.87
N LYS A 10 7.53 5.85 9.45
CA LYS A 10 8.25 5.06 10.46
C LYS A 10 7.40 4.81 11.70
N LYS A 11 6.74 5.82 12.26
CA LYS A 11 5.86 5.65 13.43
C LYS A 11 4.69 4.73 13.09
N ARG A 12 4.08 4.89 11.93
CA ARG A 12 2.98 4.04 11.47
C ARG A 12 3.42 2.61 11.19
N SER A 13 4.58 2.40 10.57
CA SER A 13 5.13 1.06 10.36
C SER A 13 5.46 0.36 11.67
N GLN A 14 6.00 1.07 12.65
CA GLN A 14 6.22 0.54 14.00
C GLN A 14 4.90 0.17 14.70
N GLN A 15 3.86 0.99 14.59
CA GLN A 15 2.53 0.68 15.12
C GLN A 15 1.95 -0.59 14.48
N LEU A 16 2.04 -0.70 13.13
CA LEU A 16 1.56 -1.89 12.43
C LEU A 16 2.34 -3.13 12.86
N LYS A 17 3.68 -3.04 12.93
CA LYS A 17 4.51 -4.14 13.38
C LYS A 17 4.15 -4.58 14.80
N GLN A 18 3.96 -3.65 15.74
CA GLN A 18 3.56 -3.97 17.11
C GLN A 18 2.20 -4.69 17.15
N LEU A 19 1.23 -4.27 16.33
CA LEU A 19 -0.06 -4.96 16.21
C LEU A 19 0.12 -6.40 15.72
N LEU A 20 0.91 -6.60 14.66
CA LEU A 20 1.19 -7.93 14.10
C LEU A 20 1.92 -8.84 15.08
N ASP A 21 2.83 -8.29 15.90
CA ASP A 21 3.60 -9.06 16.88
C ASP A 21 2.77 -9.40 18.15
N SER A 22 1.76 -8.59 18.50
CA SER A 22 1.03 -8.70 19.77
C SER A 22 -0.34 -9.35 19.67
N GLU A 23 -0.97 -9.37 18.50
CA GLU A 23 -2.33 -9.86 18.29
C GLU A 23 -2.30 -11.19 17.51
N LYS A 24 -3.15 -12.15 17.90
CA LYS A 24 -3.29 -13.42 17.15
C LYS A 24 -3.87 -13.23 15.75
N LEU A 25 -4.70 -12.21 15.59
CA LEU A 25 -5.36 -11.84 14.34
C LEU A 25 -5.50 -10.33 14.27
N VAL A 26 -4.98 -9.73 13.21
CA VAL A 26 -5.18 -8.31 12.89
C VAL A 26 -6.14 -8.18 11.73
N ILE A 27 -7.27 -7.53 11.97
CA ILE A 27 -8.30 -7.27 10.94
C ILE A 27 -7.98 -5.92 10.28
N LEU A 28 -7.84 -5.93 8.94
CA LEU A 28 -7.58 -4.76 8.12
C LEU A 28 -8.78 -4.49 7.19
N PRO A 29 -9.81 -3.76 7.65
CA PRO A 29 -10.91 -3.39 6.77
C PRO A 29 -10.45 -2.54 5.59
N GLY A 30 -11.10 -2.74 4.44
CA GLY A 30 -10.78 -2.01 3.22
C GLY A 30 -11.22 -0.53 3.28
N CYS A 31 -10.32 0.37 2.90
CA CYS A 31 -10.62 1.76 2.60
C CYS A 31 -10.16 2.11 1.20
N TYR A 32 -10.64 3.22 0.67
CA TYR A 32 -10.31 3.68 -0.69
C TYR A 32 -10.21 5.20 -0.79
N ASP A 33 -10.61 5.92 0.25
CA ASP A 33 -10.50 7.37 0.36
C ASP A 33 -10.33 7.84 1.81
N ALA A 34 -10.17 9.14 1.98
CA ALA A 34 -10.00 9.77 3.27
C ALA A 34 -11.22 9.55 4.20
N LEU A 35 -12.44 9.55 3.65
CA LEU A 35 -13.65 9.35 4.43
C LEU A 35 -13.76 7.92 4.96
N SER A 36 -13.62 6.91 4.10
CA SER A 36 -13.68 5.51 4.50
C SER A 36 -12.59 5.15 5.51
N ALA A 37 -11.36 5.64 5.32
CA ALA A 37 -10.27 5.47 6.29
C ALA A 37 -10.58 6.12 7.64
N LYS A 38 -11.18 7.31 7.65
CA LYS A 38 -11.61 8.00 8.88
C LYS A 38 -12.73 7.28 9.61
N LEU A 39 -13.65 6.64 8.88
CA LEU A 39 -14.72 5.82 9.47
C LEU A 39 -14.15 4.56 10.15
N ILE A 40 -13.15 3.90 9.54
CA ILE A 40 -12.43 2.77 10.16
C ILE A 40 -11.81 3.21 11.50
N GLU A 41 -11.09 4.32 11.52
CA GLU A 41 -10.48 4.87 12.73
C GLU A 41 -11.55 5.21 13.79
N LYS A 42 -12.67 5.85 13.40
CA LYS A 42 -13.77 6.18 14.31
C LYS A 42 -14.48 4.95 14.89
N ALA A 43 -14.52 3.84 14.15
CA ALA A 43 -15.05 2.58 14.63
C ALA A 43 -14.15 1.89 15.68
N GLY A 44 -13.01 2.49 16.05
CA GLY A 44 -12.05 1.94 17.01
C GLY A 44 -11.16 0.84 16.46
N ILE A 45 -11.14 0.66 15.14
CA ILE A 45 -10.30 -0.33 14.48
C ILE A 45 -8.86 0.19 14.40
N LYS A 46 -7.90 -0.68 14.69
CA LYS A 46 -6.51 -0.29 14.94
C LYS A 46 -5.65 -0.17 13.68
N ALA A 47 -6.08 -0.70 12.54
CA ALA A 47 -5.37 -0.66 11.27
C ALA A 47 -6.33 -0.85 10.10
N GLY A 48 -5.89 -0.56 8.86
CA GLY A 48 -6.72 -0.72 7.66
C GLY A 48 -5.91 -1.12 6.43
N PHE A 49 -6.60 -1.39 5.32
CA PHE A 49 -6.03 -1.71 4.03
C PHE A 49 -6.61 -0.80 2.94
N MET A 50 -5.77 -0.10 2.17
CA MET A 50 -6.23 0.63 0.99
C MET A 50 -6.16 -0.30 -0.22
N SER A 51 -7.33 -0.64 -0.77
CA SER A 51 -7.47 -1.53 -1.92
C SER A 51 -7.38 -0.77 -3.25
N GLY A 52 -6.48 -1.19 -4.13
CA GLY A 52 -6.35 -0.67 -5.49
C GLY A 52 -7.61 -0.86 -6.32
N PHE A 53 -8.30 -2.01 -6.16
CA PHE A 53 -9.60 -2.26 -6.77
C PHE A 53 -10.62 -1.17 -6.41
N CYS A 54 -10.77 -0.87 -5.13
CA CYS A 54 -11.72 0.13 -4.67
C CYS A 54 -11.34 1.55 -5.12
N VAL A 55 -10.03 1.87 -5.13
CA VAL A 55 -9.55 3.17 -5.64
C VAL A 55 -9.80 3.31 -7.14
N SER A 56 -9.51 2.28 -7.96
CA SER A 56 -9.83 2.27 -9.39
C SER A 56 -11.32 2.51 -9.64
N SER A 57 -12.18 1.80 -8.90
CA SER A 57 -13.63 1.90 -9.04
C SER A 57 -14.18 3.27 -8.65
N THR A 58 -13.67 3.86 -7.56
CA THR A 58 -14.21 5.13 -7.03
C THR A 58 -13.59 6.36 -7.69
N ARG A 59 -12.31 6.31 -8.07
CA ARG A 59 -11.60 7.45 -8.65
C ARG A 59 -11.76 7.54 -10.17
N LEU A 60 -11.78 6.38 -10.86
CA LEU A 60 -11.86 6.31 -12.32
C LEU A 60 -13.24 5.87 -12.83
N GLY A 61 -14.06 5.24 -11.98
CA GLY A 61 -15.29 4.55 -12.43
C GLY A 61 -14.99 3.36 -13.36
N MET A 62 -13.79 2.77 -13.24
CA MET A 62 -13.26 1.74 -14.14
C MET A 62 -12.88 0.47 -13.38
N PRO A 63 -12.88 -0.68 -14.06
CA PRO A 63 -12.41 -1.92 -13.45
C PRO A 63 -10.92 -1.88 -13.13
N ASP A 64 -10.52 -2.71 -12.16
CA ASP A 64 -9.13 -2.85 -11.73
C ASP A 64 -8.33 -3.71 -12.71
N THR A 65 -7.84 -3.10 -13.77
CA THR A 65 -7.10 -3.73 -14.88
C THR A 65 -5.80 -2.99 -15.20
N GLY A 66 -5.17 -2.39 -14.20
CA GLY A 66 -3.92 -1.66 -14.39
C GLY A 66 -4.08 -0.29 -15.04
N LEU A 67 -5.28 0.31 -14.99
CA LEU A 67 -5.53 1.65 -15.57
C LEU A 67 -5.06 2.78 -14.66
N ILE A 68 -5.19 2.59 -13.35
CA ILE A 68 -4.81 3.62 -12.38
C ILE A 68 -3.30 3.81 -12.35
N SER A 69 -2.86 5.05 -12.37
CA SER A 69 -1.43 5.38 -12.36
C SER A 69 -0.84 5.39 -10.94
N TYR A 70 0.49 5.23 -10.87
CA TYR A 70 1.24 5.44 -9.62
C TYR A 70 0.91 6.76 -8.93
N THR A 71 0.84 7.86 -9.70
CA THR A 71 0.63 9.20 -9.14
C THR A 71 -0.77 9.34 -8.52
N GLU A 72 -1.78 8.76 -9.13
CA GLU A 72 -3.14 8.74 -8.60
C GLU A 72 -3.22 7.95 -7.30
N MET A 73 -2.57 6.79 -7.25
CA MET A 73 -2.49 5.98 -6.04
C MET A 73 -1.71 6.68 -4.93
N GLN A 74 -0.54 7.27 -5.24
CA GLN A 74 0.26 8.01 -4.27
C GLN A 74 -0.49 9.22 -3.69
N ASP A 75 -1.27 9.93 -4.51
CA ASP A 75 -2.13 11.02 -4.05
C ASP A 75 -3.19 10.51 -3.06
N GLN A 76 -3.79 9.35 -3.34
CA GLN A 76 -4.76 8.73 -2.45
C GLN A 76 -4.11 8.30 -1.11
N VAL A 77 -2.90 7.73 -1.16
CA VAL A 77 -2.10 7.41 0.04
C VAL A 77 -1.90 8.66 0.91
N ARG A 78 -1.48 9.77 0.30
CA ARG A 78 -1.26 11.05 0.99
C ARG A 78 -2.54 11.56 1.64
N ASN A 79 -3.66 11.53 0.93
CA ASN A 79 -4.95 12.00 1.43
C ASN A 79 -5.42 11.20 2.65
N ILE A 80 -5.29 9.89 2.64
CA ILE A 80 -5.59 8.99 3.75
C ILE A 80 -4.64 9.26 4.93
N CYS A 81 -3.34 9.31 4.67
CA CYS A 81 -2.33 9.51 5.71
C CYS A 81 -2.46 10.87 6.42
N ASN A 82 -2.91 11.91 5.74
CA ASN A 82 -3.05 13.24 6.34
C ASN A 82 -4.13 13.31 7.41
N ILE A 83 -5.15 12.44 7.36
CA ILE A 83 -6.33 12.57 8.22
C ILE A 83 -6.51 11.40 9.20
N THR A 84 -5.74 10.33 9.10
CA THR A 84 -5.78 9.17 10.00
C THR A 84 -4.52 9.05 10.84
N SER A 85 -4.64 8.52 12.03
CA SER A 85 -3.51 8.16 12.92
C SER A 85 -3.22 6.65 12.92
N ILE A 86 -4.18 5.83 12.51
CA ILE A 86 -4.00 4.38 12.44
C ILE A 86 -3.07 4.01 11.27
N PRO A 87 -2.27 2.94 11.40
CA PRO A 87 -1.45 2.45 10.32
C PRO A 87 -2.32 1.82 9.23
N ILE A 88 -2.01 2.12 7.97
CA ILE A 88 -2.68 1.54 6.81
C ILE A 88 -1.64 0.79 5.97
N LEU A 89 -1.97 -0.44 5.55
CA LEU A 89 -1.31 -1.17 4.49
C LEU A 89 -1.89 -0.69 3.15
N PHE A 90 -1.06 -0.30 2.21
CA PHE A 90 -1.48 0.24 0.93
C PHE A 90 -1.16 -0.72 -0.21
N ASP A 91 -2.11 -0.88 -1.12
CA ASP A 91 -1.91 -1.59 -2.37
C ASP A 91 -0.93 -0.83 -3.26
N GLY A 92 0.12 -1.49 -3.69
CA GLY A 92 1.16 -0.97 -4.57
C GLY A 92 1.16 -1.65 -5.93
N ASP A 93 0.11 -2.44 -6.25
CA ASP A 93 0.01 -3.20 -7.49
C ASP A 93 1.34 -3.96 -7.76
N THR A 94 1.81 -3.94 -9.00
CA THR A 94 3.12 -4.52 -9.38
C THR A 94 4.30 -3.56 -9.15
N GLY A 95 4.07 -2.37 -8.57
CA GLY A 95 5.06 -1.31 -8.45
C GLY A 95 5.22 -0.44 -9.71
N TRP A 96 4.31 -0.56 -10.69
CA TRP A 96 4.24 0.20 -11.96
C TRP A 96 5.49 0.06 -12.86
N GLY A 97 6.10 -1.13 -12.89
CA GLY A 97 7.17 -1.43 -13.82
C GLY A 97 8.23 -2.39 -13.26
N ASN A 98 9.49 -2.16 -13.60
CA ASN A 98 10.62 -2.99 -13.17
C ASN A 98 11.07 -2.67 -11.73
N ALA A 99 12.15 -3.31 -11.26
CA ALA A 99 12.70 -3.11 -9.92
C ALA A 99 13.00 -1.63 -9.60
N GLY A 100 13.44 -0.83 -10.56
CA GLY A 100 13.68 0.60 -10.39
C GLY A 100 12.39 1.40 -10.16
N ASN A 101 11.29 1.00 -10.83
CA ASN A 101 9.97 1.57 -10.59
C ASN A 101 9.44 1.21 -9.20
N VAL A 102 9.59 -0.05 -8.79
CA VAL A 102 9.22 -0.52 -7.44
C VAL A 102 9.95 0.29 -6.37
N TYR A 103 11.26 0.49 -6.53
CA TYR A 103 12.05 1.32 -5.62
C TYR A 103 11.46 2.73 -5.47
N ARG A 104 11.16 3.39 -6.60
CA ARG A 104 10.53 4.72 -6.62
C ARG A 104 9.16 4.71 -5.96
N THR A 105 8.35 3.70 -6.22
CA THR A 105 7.00 3.54 -5.66
C THR A 105 7.04 3.44 -4.14
N VAL A 106 7.88 2.56 -3.60
CA VAL A 106 8.04 2.39 -2.15
C VAL A 106 8.49 3.71 -1.49
N ARG A 107 9.45 4.41 -2.09
CA ARG A 107 9.90 5.73 -1.60
C ARG A 107 8.76 6.74 -1.58
N GLY A 108 8.01 6.83 -2.67
CA GLY A 108 6.90 7.77 -2.77
C GLY A 108 5.77 7.49 -1.77
N TYR A 109 5.50 6.21 -1.48
CA TYR A 109 4.52 5.83 -0.45
C TYR A 109 5.02 6.13 0.96
N ALA A 110 6.30 5.88 1.23
CA ALA A 110 6.93 6.27 2.50
C ALA A 110 6.88 7.79 2.71
N ASP A 111 7.18 8.58 1.67
CA ASP A 111 7.10 10.03 1.69
C ASP A 111 5.66 10.54 1.90
N ALA A 112 4.67 9.80 1.42
CA ALA A 112 3.26 10.08 1.66
C ALA A 112 2.77 9.66 3.06
N GLY A 113 3.58 8.94 3.85
CA GLY A 113 3.29 8.55 5.23
C GLY A 113 2.69 7.14 5.39
N ALA A 114 2.80 6.27 4.39
CA ALA A 114 2.32 4.90 4.44
C ALA A 114 3.01 4.08 5.54
N ALA A 115 2.26 3.20 6.23
CA ALA A 115 2.82 2.26 7.20
C ALA A 115 3.43 1.03 6.52
N ALA A 116 2.78 0.55 5.48
CA ALA A 116 3.18 -0.62 4.71
C ALA A 116 2.71 -0.49 3.26
N ILE A 117 3.39 -1.18 2.36
CA ILE A 117 3.00 -1.33 0.97
C ILE A 117 3.00 -2.81 0.59
N MET A 118 1.99 -3.23 -0.18
CA MET A 118 1.89 -4.55 -0.77
C MET A 118 2.33 -4.48 -2.23
N ILE A 119 3.20 -5.40 -2.65
CA ILE A 119 3.69 -5.52 -4.03
C ILE A 119 3.38 -6.94 -4.51
N GLU A 120 2.74 -7.04 -5.66
CA GLU A 120 2.39 -8.32 -6.28
C GLU A 120 3.31 -8.69 -7.44
N ASP A 121 3.33 -9.98 -7.78
CA ASP A 121 4.18 -10.56 -8.84
C ASP A 121 3.51 -10.66 -10.22
N GLN A 122 2.33 -10.07 -10.41
CA GLN A 122 1.65 -10.10 -11.70
C GLN A 122 2.47 -9.44 -12.82
N LYS A 123 2.26 -9.91 -14.04
CA LYS A 123 2.68 -9.20 -15.27
C LYS A 123 1.78 -7.98 -15.48
N TRP A 124 2.37 -6.91 -16.00
CA TRP A 124 1.59 -5.73 -16.40
C TRP A 124 1.08 -5.86 -17.85
N PRO A 125 -0.15 -5.42 -18.17
CA PRO A 125 -1.14 -4.86 -17.26
C PRO A 125 -1.76 -5.94 -16.35
N LYS A 126 -1.82 -5.64 -15.06
CA LYS A 126 -2.35 -6.57 -14.06
C LYS A 126 -3.87 -6.77 -14.22
N LYS A 127 -4.40 -7.81 -13.58
CA LYS A 127 -5.83 -8.07 -13.45
C LYS A 127 -6.23 -8.08 -11.97
N CYS A 128 -7.50 -7.78 -11.71
CA CYS A 128 -8.06 -7.92 -10.36
C CYS A 128 -7.86 -9.36 -9.84
N GLY A 129 -7.45 -9.50 -8.58
CA GLY A 129 -7.19 -10.78 -7.93
C GLY A 129 -8.36 -11.78 -8.00
N HIS A 130 -9.60 -11.29 -8.14
CA HIS A 130 -10.82 -12.10 -8.26
C HIS A 130 -11.10 -12.61 -9.69
N THR A 131 -10.35 -12.18 -10.69
CA THR A 131 -10.56 -12.57 -12.09
C THR A 131 -9.63 -13.71 -12.51
N LYS A 132 -10.07 -14.50 -13.51
CA LYS A 132 -9.27 -15.58 -14.08
C LYS A 132 -8.25 -15.05 -15.11
N GLY A 133 -7.21 -15.85 -15.39
CA GLY A 133 -6.25 -15.56 -16.44
C GLY A 133 -5.23 -14.50 -16.04
N LYS A 134 -4.89 -14.45 -14.77
CA LYS A 134 -3.70 -13.73 -14.26
C LYS A 134 -2.45 -14.43 -14.79
N ASP A 135 -1.38 -13.68 -14.96
CA ASP A 135 -0.07 -14.16 -15.35
C ASP A 135 0.98 -13.50 -14.47
N VAL A 136 1.97 -14.26 -14.05
CA VAL A 136 3.02 -13.79 -13.13
C VAL A 136 4.36 -13.64 -13.86
N VAL A 137 5.22 -12.79 -13.35
CA VAL A 137 6.56 -12.62 -13.88
C VAL A 137 7.46 -13.80 -13.48
N GLU A 138 8.58 -13.96 -14.18
CA GLU A 138 9.58 -14.95 -13.82
C GLU A 138 10.11 -14.72 -12.40
N LEU A 139 10.46 -15.80 -11.71
CA LEU A 139 10.87 -15.78 -10.29
C LEU A 139 12.01 -14.79 -10.00
N ASP A 140 12.97 -14.66 -10.92
CA ASP A 140 14.11 -13.75 -10.73
C ASP A 140 13.68 -12.28 -10.84
N GLU A 141 12.69 -11.96 -11.67
CA GLU A 141 12.10 -10.63 -11.73
C GLU A 141 11.29 -10.34 -10.47
N ALA A 142 10.47 -11.29 -9.99
CA ALA A 142 9.72 -11.14 -8.74
C ALA A 142 10.66 -10.89 -7.57
N LYS A 143 11.75 -11.67 -7.44
CA LYS A 143 12.80 -11.45 -6.42
C LYS A 143 13.45 -10.09 -6.55
N ALA A 144 13.76 -9.63 -7.77
CA ALA A 144 14.37 -8.33 -8.01
C ALA A 144 13.44 -7.18 -7.57
N ARG A 145 12.14 -7.30 -7.84
CA ARG A 145 11.11 -6.32 -7.38
C ARG A 145 11.06 -6.25 -5.86
N ILE A 146 10.96 -7.40 -5.16
CA ILE A 146 10.90 -7.43 -3.69
C ILE A 146 12.22 -6.98 -3.06
N LYS A 147 13.37 -7.33 -3.65
CA LYS A 147 14.66 -6.82 -3.21
C LYS A 147 14.71 -5.29 -3.30
N ALA A 148 14.30 -4.72 -4.43
CA ALA A 148 14.26 -3.26 -4.61
C ALA A 148 13.31 -2.59 -3.62
N ALA A 149 12.16 -3.20 -3.33
CA ALA A 149 11.23 -2.73 -2.30
C ALA A 149 11.89 -2.73 -0.92
N ALA A 150 12.57 -3.83 -0.54
CA ALA A 150 13.26 -3.95 0.74
C ALA A 150 14.44 -2.96 0.87
N ASP A 151 15.19 -2.73 -0.20
CA ASP A 151 16.27 -1.75 -0.23
C ASP A 151 15.70 -0.31 -0.07
N ALA A 152 14.61 0.00 -0.77
CA ALA A 152 13.92 1.28 -0.66
C ALA A 152 13.30 1.52 0.72
N SER A 153 12.83 0.48 1.41
CA SER A 153 12.17 0.58 2.71
C SER A 153 13.08 1.08 3.83
N LYS A 154 14.40 0.89 3.69
CA LYS A 154 15.40 1.15 4.75
C LYS A 154 16.13 2.48 4.61
N LEU A 155 15.83 3.28 3.62
CA LEU A 155 16.56 4.51 3.33
C LEU A 155 16.10 5.71 4.15
N ASN A 156 16.95 6.06 5.12
CA ASN A 156 17.03 7.33 5.83
C ASN A 156 15.95 7.64 6.87
N GLY A 157 16.24 7.29 8.10
CA GLY A 157 15.73 7.95 9.30
C GLY A 157 14.24 7.71 9.57
N ASP A 158 13.39 8.64 9.23
CA ASP A 158 11.98 8.66 9.63
C ASP A 158 11.00 8.10 8.58
N LYS A 159 11.50 7.42 7.54
CA LYS A 159 10.71 6.99 6.39
C LYS A 159 10.72 5.47 6.14
N ASP A 160 10.96 4.69 7.19
CA ASP A 160 10.88 3.23 7.09
C ASP A 160 9.42 2.81 6.85
N ILE A 161 9.22 1.87 5.93
CA ILE A 161 7.92 1.32 5.56
C ILE A 161 8.00 -0.21 5.53
N LEU A 162 6.96 -0.91 5.97
CA LEU A 162 6.91 -2.37 5.87
C LEU A 162 6.59 -2.80 4.45
N ILE A 163 7.19 -3.90 4.01
CA ILE A 163 6.92 -4.51 2.71
C ILE A 163 6.12 -5.79 2.92
N CYS A 164 5.00 -5.88 2.22
CA CYS A 164 4.19 -7.09 2.08
C CYS A 164 4.36 -7.61 0.65
N SER A 165 4.81 -8.85 0.49
CA SER A 165 4.85 -9.52 -0.81
C SER A 165 3.55 -10.30 -1.01
N HIS A 166 2.85 -10.08 -2.12
CA HIS A 166 1.69 -10.83 -2.52
C HIS A 166 2.00 -11.68 -3.74
N GLN A 167 1.65 -12.96 -3.67
CA GLN A 167 1.93 -13.92 -4.74
C GLN A 167 0.62 -14.43 -5.31
N GLU A 168 0.51 -14.39 -6.64
CA GLU A 168 -0.67 -14.82 -7.41
C GLU A 168 -0.46 -16.18 -8.10
N ALA A 169 0.70 -16.82 -7.90
CA ALA A 169 1.04 -18.14 -8.43
C ALA A 169 0.42 -19.28 -7.64
#